data_087479226d9a9696d875395f9acf750f
#
_entry.id   087479226d9a9696d875395f9acf750f
#
_cell.length_a   1.000
_cell.length_b   1.000
_cell.length_c   1.000
_cell.angle_alpha   90.00
_cell.angle_beta   90.00
_cell.angle_gamma   90.00
#
_symmetry.space_group_name_H-M   'P 1'
#
loop_
_entity.id
_entity.type
_entity.pdbx_description
1 polymer ?
#
loop_
_entity_poly.entity_id
_entity_poly.type
_entity_poly.pdbx_seq_one_letter_code
_entity_poly.pdbx_strand_id
1 'polypeptide(L)'
;MAGRERVSDHGEVSMSKHAAVESDEHVAERTAEAARQVERLTRWHDDFPTPGVRFADLTPVFADAEGFRSVIESLAACAPDADLVAGVDARGFLLGAGVAATLGTGVLAVRKGGKLPPPVISREYSLEYGSAALEIPGNGVELRGRRVLLLDDVLATGGTLAAAAHLFVEAGAQVVAAAVVLELEFLGGRARQGDYPLTSILRLP
;
A
#
# COMPACT_ATOMS: atom_id res chain seq x y z
N MET A 1 1.18 -48.01 -48.26
CA MET A 1 0.97 -48.39 -46.86
C MET A 1 1.18 -47.20 -45.96
N ALA A 2 0.17 -46.73 -45.54
CA ALA A 2 -0.40 -45.91 -44.52
C ALA A 2 0.57 -45.59 -43.34
N GLY A 3 0.93 -44.34 -43.21
CA GLY A 3 1.56 -43.75 -42.05
C GLY A 3 0.61 -42.71 -41.45
N ARG A 4 0.18 -42.93 -40.26
CA ARG A 4 -0.82 -42.13 -39.53
C ARG A 4 -0.20 -40.85 -38.95
N GLU A 5 -0.76 -39.73 -39.28
CA GLU A 5 -0.67 -38.47 -38.55
C GLU A 5 -1.21 -38.64 -37.16
N ARG A 6 -0.46 -38.11 -36.17
CA ARG A 6 -0.95 -37.83 -34.82
C ARG A 6 -1.01 -36.31 -34.64
N VAL A 7 -2.20 -35.80 -34.67
CA VAL A 7 -2.53 -34.48 -34.22
C VAL A 7 -2.44 -34.45 -32.72
N SER A 8 -1.52 -33.68 -32.14
CA SER A 8 -1.49 -33.35 -30.75
C SER A 8 -2.35 -32.12 -30.48
N ASP A 9 -3.49 -32.36 -29.93
CA ASP A 9 -4.40 -31.35 -29.39
C ASP A 9 -3.77 -30.76 -28.10
N HIS A 10 -3.22 -29.54 -28.21
CA HIS A 10 -2.86 -28.75 -27.05
C HIS A 10 -4.07 -27.89 -26.68
N GLY A 11 -4.90 -28.46 -25.80
CA GLY A 11 -5.97 -27.71 -25.16
C GLY A 11 -5.40 -26.52 -24.41
N GLU A 12 -5.57 -25.31 -24.96
CA GLU A 12 -5.38 -24.06 -24.25
C GLU A 12 -6.39 -24.00 -23.10
N VAL A 13 -5.89 -24.17 -21.87
CA VAL A 13 -6.64 -23.86 -20.66
C VAL A 13 -6.67 -22.35 -20.56
N SER A 14 -7.68 -21.74 -21.18
CA SER A 14 -8.07 -20.37 -20.95
C SER A 14 -8.53 -20.23 -19.51
N MET A 15 -7.64 -19.85 -18.61
CA MET A 15 -8.02 -19.37 -17.28
C MET A 15 -8.71 -18.01 -17.42
N SER A 16 -10.03 -18.08 -17.55
CA SER A 16 -10.90 -16.91 -17.47
C SER A 16 -10.69 -16.22 -16.13
N LYS A 17 -10.02 -15.06 -16.15
CA LYS A 17 -9.99 -14.11 -15.02
C LYS A 17 -11.36 -13.43 -14.93
N HIS A 18 -12.35 -14.13 -14.39
CA HIS A 18 -13.55 -13.49 -13.88
C HIS A 18 -13.24 -13.08 -12.41
N ALA A 19 -12.56 -11.95 -12.26
CA ALA A 19 -12.71 -11.18 -11.04
C ALA A 19 -14.15 -10.67 -11.06
N ALA A 20 -15.02 -11.26 -10.24
CA ALA A 20 -16.33 -10.71 -9.99
C ALA A 20 -16.11 -9.29 -9.48
N VAL A 21 -16.70 -8.30 -10.16
CA VAL A 21 -16.75 -6.91 -9.64
C VAL A 21 -17.57 -7.00 -8.36
N GLU A 22 -16.89 -6.89 -7.23
CA GLU A 22 -17.58 -6.84 -5.94
C GLU A 22 -18.46 -5.60 -5.89
N SER A 23 -19.62 -5.72 -5.28
CA SER A 23 -20.51 -4.58 -5.11
C SER A 23 -19.90 -3.59 -4.13
N ASP A 24 -20.11 -2.28 -4.35
CA ASP A 24 -19.65 -1.21 -3.46
C ASP A 24 -20.05 -1.44 -2.00
N GLU A 25 -21.18 -2.12 -1.77
CA GLU A 25 -21.69 -2.48 -0.45
C GLU A 25 -20.77 -3.48 0.27
N HIS A 26 -20.27 -4.51 -0.41
CA HIS A 26 -19.32 -5.47 0.18
C HIS A 26 -17.96 -4.84 0.50
N VAL A 27 -17.49 -3.90 -0.32
CA VAL A 27 -16.26 -3.15 -0.03
C VAL A 27 -16.44 -2.26 1.21
N ALA A 28 -17.59 -1.58 1.31
CA ALA A 28 -17.90 -0.74 2.47
C ALA A 28 -18.02 -1.58 3.77
N GLU A 29 -18.65 -2.75 3.72
CA GLU A 29 -18.78 -3.64 4.86
C GLU A 29 -17.43 -4.16 5.35
N ARG A 30 -16.55 -4.59 4.44
CA ARG A 30 -15.17 -4.99 4.79
C ARG A 30 -14.38 -3.87 5.41
N THR A 31 -14.49 -2.66 4.87
CA THR A 31 -13.80 -1.49 5.43
C THR A 31 -14.32 -1.16 6.83
N ALA A 32 -15.63 -1.27 7.05
CA ALA A 32 -16.22 -1.06 8.37
C ALA A 32 -15.77 -2.13 9.38
N GLU A 33 -15.65 -3.40 8.98
CA GLU A 33 -15.11 -4.45 9.84
C GLU A 33 -13.64 -4.19 10.17
N ALA A 34 -12.82 -3.88 9.16
CA ALA A 34 -11.43 -3.54 9.38
C ALA A 34 -11.28 -2.34 10.34
N ALA A 35 -12.11 -1.31 10.20
CA ALA A 35 -12.11 -0.15 11.10
C ALA A 35 -12.40 -0.55 12.56
N ARG A 36 -13.38 -1.42 12.80
CA ARG A 36 -13.67 -1.94 14.15
C ARG A 36 -12.48 -2.70 14.76
N GLN A 37 -11.79 -3.53 13.96
CA GLN A 37 -10.60 -4.26 14.42
C GLN A 37 -9.44 -3.30 14.72
N VAL A 38 -9.21 -2.31 13.87
CA VAL A 38 -8.17 -1.29 14.09
C VAL A 38 -8.46 -0.50 15.36
N GLU A 39 -9.70 -0.02 15.56
CA GLU A 39 -10.10 0.73 16.74
C GLU A 39 -9.92 -0.10 18.03
N ARG A 40 -10.36 -1.35 18.03
CA ARG A 40 -10.29 -2.27 19.17
C ARG A 40 -8.86 -2.62 19.57
N LEU A 41 -7.97 -2.81 18.58
CA LEU A 41 -6.64 -3.37 18.79
C LEU A 41 -5.54 -2.31 18.90
N THR A 42 -5.75 -1.09 18.38
CA THR A 42 -4.76 -0.01 18.47
C THR A 42 -4.46 0.33 19.92
N ARG A 43 -3.18 0.46 20.25
CA ARG A 43 -2.71 0.96 21.55
C ARG A 43 -2.22 2.39 21.43
N TRP A 44 -2.56 3.20 22.40
CA TRP A 44 -2.17 4.61 22.42
C TRP A 44 -1.11 4.83 23.49
N HIS A 45 -0.05 5.55 23.11
CA HIS A 45 1.02 5.95 24.02
C HIS A 45 1.15 7.47 23.97
N ASP A 46 0.93 8.11 25.09
CA ASP A 46 1.15 9.55 25.20
C ASP A 46 2.66 9.82 25.39
N ASP A 47 3.10 11.01 24.95
CA ASP A 47 4.49 11.48 25.06
C ASP A 47 5.55 10.56 24.39
N PHE A 48 5.22 9.91 23.27
CA PHE A 48 6.14 9.07 22.51
C PHE A 48 6.14 9.46 21.02
N PRO A 49 7.32 9.54 20.33
CA PRO A 49 8.70 9.38 20.86
C PRO A 49 9.20 10.61 21.64
N THR A 50 8.45 11.70 21.63
CA THR A 50 8.78 12.95 22.33
C THR A 50 7.56 13.48 23.09
N PRO A 51 7.76 14.28 24.16
CA PRO A 51 6.66 14.90 24.89
C PRO A 51 5.69 15.66 23.96
N GLY A 52 4.38 15.50 24.22
CA GLY A 52 3.30 16.10 23.44
C GLY A 52 2.83 15.29 22.21
N VAL A 53 3.54 14.22 21.85
CA VAL A 53 3.13 13.34 20.74
C VAL A 53 2.31 12.16 21.29
N ARG A 54 1.11 11.98 20.73
CA ARG A 54 0.28 10.81 20.96
C ARG A 54 0.49 9.79 19.83
N PHE A 55 1.10 8.65 20.16
CA PHE A 55 1.51 7.63 19.21
C PHE A 55 0.48 6.51 19.12
N ALA A 56 0.10 6.16 17.88
CA ALA A 56 -0.74 5.00 17.58
C ALA A 56 0.15 3.77 17.33
N ASP A 57 0.14 2.83 18.25
CA ASP A 57 0.79 1.53 18.04
C ASP A 57 -0.19 0.54 17.41
N LEU A 58 0.05 0.25 16.13
CA LEU A 58 -0.71 -0.71 15.32
C LEU A 58 -0.15 -2.15 15.43
N THR A 59 0.91 -2.37 16.22
CA THR A 59 1.51 -3.71 16.38
C THR A 59 0.49 -4.76 16.78
N PRO A 60 -0.45 -4.51 17.70
CA PRO A 60 -1.45 -5.51 18.05
C PRO A 60 -2.43 -5.82 16.91
N VAL A 61 -2.72 -4.86 16.02
CA VAL A 61 -3.55 -5.10 14.81
C VAL A 61 -2.85 -6.08 13.89
N PHE A 62 -1.53 -5.91 13.69
CA PHE A 62 -0.74 -6.76 12.79
C PHE A 62 -0.44 -8.14 13.39
N ALA A 63 -0.42 -8.25 14.71
CA ALA A 63 -0.18 -9.51 15.42
C ALA A 63 -1.46 -10.35 15.61
N ASP A 64 -2.64 -9.75 15.46
CA ASP A 64 -3.93 -10.45 15.50
C ASP A 64 -4.30 -10.95 14.10
N ALA A 65 -4.57 -12.25 13.98
CA ALA A 65 -4.80 -12.87 12.68
C ALA A 65 -6.04 -12.33 11.97
N GLU A 66 -7.12 -12.05 12.69
CA GLU A 66 -8.36 -11.50 12.14
C GLU A 66 -8.20 -10.02 11.82
N GLY A 67 -7.59 -9.25 12.73
CA GLY A 67 -7.28 -7.84 12.55
C GLY A 67 -6.41 -7.61 11.32
N PHE A 68 -5.31 -8.37 11.18
CA PHE A 68 -4.42 -8.25 10.02
C PHE A 68 -5.13 -8.62 8.72
N ARG A 69 -5.85 -9.76 8.70
CA ARG A 69 -6.58 -10.22 7.51
C ARG A 69 -7.60 -9.19 7.04
N SER A 70 -8.44 -8.66 7.95
CA SER A 70 -9.47 -7.67 7.60
C SER A 70 -8.86 -6.37 7.05
N VAL A 71 -7.73 -5.92 7.61
CA VAL A 71 -6.97 -4.77 7.10
C VAL A 71 -6.45 -5.04 5.68
N ILE A 72 -5.81 -6.20 5.44
CA ILE A 72 -5.27 -6.55 4.12
C ILE A 72 -6.37 -6.62 3.06
N GLU A 73 -7.50 -7.28 3.36
CA GLU A 73 -8.64 -7.39 2.44
C GLU A 73 -9.25 -6.02 2.10
N SER A 74 -9.38 -5.14 3.10
CA SER A 74 -9.87 -3.77 2.89
C SER A 74 -8.92 -2.93 2.03
N LEU A 75 -7.60 -3.00 2.30
CA LEU A 75 -6.60 -2.28 1.51
C LEU A 75 -6.50 -2.81 0.07
N ALA A 76 -6.60 -4.13 -0.13
CA ALA A 76 -6.57 -4.73 -1.47
C ALA A 76 -7.75 -4.27 -2.34
N ALA A 77 -8.93 -4.04 -1.75
CA ALA A 77 -10.10 -3.56 -2.46
C ALA A 77 -9.95 -2.12 -2.99
N CYS A 78 -8.99 -1.33 -2.50
CA CYS A 78 -8.77 0.04 -2.96
C CYS A 78 -8.26 0.15 -4.41
N ALA A 79 -7.57 -0.87 -4.93
CA ALA A 79 -7.10 -0.91 -6.31
C ALA A 79 -6.92 -2.37 -6.77
N PRO A 80 -8.02 -3.10 -7.05
CA PRO A 80 -7.95 -4.52 -7.40
C PRO A 80 -7.19 -4.80 -8.70
N ASP A 81 -7.08 -3.79 -9.56
CA ASP A 81 -6.36 -3.88 -10.84
C ASP A 81 -4.95 -3.28 -10.79
N ALA A 82 -4.37 -3.06 -9.62
CA ALA A 82 -3.00 -2.60 -9.51
C ALA A 82 -2.01 -3.63 -10.07
N ASP A 83 -1.00 -3.16 -10.82
CA ASP A 83 0.06 -4.03 -11.36
C ASP A 83 1.18 -4.28 -10.35
N LEU A 84 1.27 -3.40 -9.35
CA LEU A 84 2.30 -3.42 -8.32
C LEU A 84 1.77 -2.78 -7.04
N VAL A 85 2.13 -3.35 -5.91
CA VAL A 85 1.89 -2.74 -4.60
C VAL A 85 3.19 -2.13 -4.09
N ALA A 86 3.12 -0.93 -3.50
CA ALA A 86 4.25 -0.27 -2.87
C ALA A 86 3.97 -0.05 -1.39
N GLY A 87 4.86 -0.52 -0.52
CA GLY A 87 4.77 -0.31 0.92
C GLY A 87 5.86 0.63 1.43
N VAL A 88 5.51 1.60 2.28
CA VAL A 88 6.46 2.58 2.82
C VAL A 88 7.15 2.05 4.08
N ASP A 89 8.43 2.38 4.23
CA ASP A 89 9.31 2.00 5.35
C ASP A 89 8.81 2.57 6.69
N ALA A 90 8.50 1.71 7.66
CA ALA A 90 8.76 0.28 7.74
C ALA A 90 7.48 -0.58 7.80
N ARG A 91 6.41 -0.13 8.48
CA ARG A 91 5.20 -0.92 8.70
C ARG A 91 4.37 -1.12 7.43
N GLY A 92 4.46 -0.18 6.49
CA GLY A 92 3.90 -0.32 5.14
C GLY A 92 4.42 -1.54 4.37
N PHE A 93 5.60 -2.09 4.73
CA PHE A 93 6.11 -3.32 4.10
C PHE A 93 5.25 -4.54 4.43
N LEU A 94 4.78 -4.65 5.68
CA LEU A 94 3.91 -5.75 6.10
C LEU A 94 2.58 -5.69 5.35
N LEU A 95 2.00 -4.49 5.28
CA LEU A 95 0.77 -4.23 4.55
C LEU A 95 0.94 -4.51 3.06
N GLY A 96 2.01 -3.97 2.47
CA GLY A 96 2.33 -4.16 1.05
C GLY A 96 2.50 -5.62 0.67
N ALA A 97 3.20 -6.40 1.49
CA ALA A 97 3.38 -7.84 1.25
C ALA A 97 2.05 -8.61 1.31
N GLY A 98 1.22 -8.33 2.33
CA GLY A 98 -0.09 -8.96 2.47
C GLY A 98 -1.02 -8.64 1.30
N VAL A 99 -1.13 -7.35 0.94
CA VAL A 99 -1.97 -6.89 -0.17
C VAL A 99 -1.49 -7.43 -1.51
N ALA A 100 -0.17 -7.41 -1.78
CA ALA A 100 0.39 -7.95 -3.02
C ALA A 100 0.10 -9.45 -3.17
N ALA A 101 0.24 -10.22 -2.09
CA ALA A 101 -0.11 -11.65 -2.08
C ALA A 101 -1.60 -11.87 -2.35
N THR A 102 -2.49 -11.05 -1.79
CA THR A 102 -3.94 -11.11 -2.01
C THR A 102 -4.32 -10.77 -3.46
N LEU A 103 -3.66 -9.76 -4.05
CA LEU A 103 -3.91 -9.35 -5.44
C LEU A 103 -3.18 -10.22 -6.48
N GLY A 104 -2.25 -11.10 -6.05
CA GLY A 104 -1.41 -11.87 -6.96
C GLY A 104 -0.42 -11.03 -7.75
N THR A 105 0.05 -9.91 -7.17
CA THR A 105 1.01 -8.97 -7.77
C THR A 105 2.36 -9.01 -7.04
N GLY A 106 3.32 -8.21 -7.53
CA GLY A 106 4.58 -7.97 -6.82
C GLY A 106 4.44 -6.84 -5.78
N VAL A 107 5.44 -6.76 -4.88
CA VAL A 107 5.56 -5.68 -3.90
C VAL A 107 6.90 -4.97 -4.05
N LEU A 108 6.89 -3.64 -3.97
CA LEU A 108 8.09 -2.80 -3.93
C LEU A 108 8.18 -2.07 -2.58
N ALA A 109 9.34 -2.17 -1.93
CA ALA A 109 9.63 -1.44 -0.71
C ALA A 109 10.08 -0.02 -1.04
N VAL A 110 9.35 1.00 -0.56
CA VAL A 110 9.81 2.40 -0.55
C VAL A 110 10.63 2.60 0.71
N ARG A 111 11.94 2.81 0.57
CA ARG A 111 12.88 2.80 1.69
C ARG A 111 13.25 4.21 2.13
N LYS A 112 13.58 4.34 3.42
CA LYS A 112 14.27 5.55 3.92
C LYS A 112 15.64 5.68 3.28
N GLY A 113 16.11 6.90 3.10
CA GLY A 113 17.38 7.22 2.43
C GLY A 113 18.58 6.43 2.92
N GLY A 114 19.45 6.01 2.00
CA GLY A 114 20.65 5.23 2.28
C GLY A 114 20.42 3.76 2.63
N LYS A 115 19.23 3.22 2.31
CA LYS A 115 18.87 1.81 2.59
C LYS A 115 18.82 0.93 1.35
N LEU A 116 19.09 1.51 0.17
CA LEU A 116 19.13 0.80 -1.11
C LEU A 116 20.51 0.94 -1.76
N PRO A 117 21.00 -0.10 -2.47
CA PRO A 117 22.18 0.04 -3.30
C PRO A 117 21.92 0.96 -4.49
N PRO A 118 22.91 1.78 -4.94
CA PRO A 118 22.75 2.61 -6.12
C PRO A 118 22.68 1.76 -7.43
N PRO A 119 22.05 2.30 -8.49
CA PRO A 119 21.38 3.59 -8.54
C PRO A 119 20.02 3.59 -7.88
N VAL A 120 19.63 4.72 -7.29
CA VAL A 120 18.32 4.94 -6.67
C VAL A 120 17.64 6.18 -7.26
N ILE A 121 16.31 6.22 -7.25
CA ILE A 121 15.51 7.43 -7.37
C ILE A 121 15.19 7.87 -5.95
N SER A 122 15.57 9.11 -5.59
CA SER A 122 15.49 9.61 -4.22
C SER A 122 14.70 10.91 -4.16
N ARG A 123 13.86 11.06 -3.11
CA ARG A 123 13.08 12.27 -2.87
C ARG A 123 13.20 12.71 -1.42
N GLU A 124 13.71 13.93 -1.22
CA GLU A 124 13.70 14.56 0.09
C GLU A 124 12.32 15.14 0.41
N TYR A 125 11.94 15.10 1.67
CA TYR A 125 10.74 15.75 2.19
C TYR A 125 10.97 16.29 3.59
N SER A 126 10.23 17.36 3.91
CA SER A 126 10.35 18.02 5.22
C SER A 126 9.53 17.26 6.27
N LEU A 127 10.13 17.04 7.42
CA LEU A 127 9.51 16.64 8.67
C LEU A 127 9.29 17.88 9.54
N GLU A 128 8.55 17.73 10.64
CA GLU A 128 8.43 18.81 11.64
C GLU A 128 9.79 19.24 12.20
N TYR A 129 10.73 18.29 12.30
CA TYR A 129 12.10 18.50 12.80
C TYR A 129 13.10 17.89 11.82
N GLY A 130 13.46 18.66 10.78
CA GLY A 130 14.50 18.28 9.81
C GLY A 130 13.95 17.81 8.45
N SER A 131 14.81 17.14 7.68
CA SER A 131 14.48 16.51 6.41
C SER A 131 14.73 15.01 6.47
N ALA A 132 13.97 14.26 5.70
CA ALA A 132 14.19 12.85 5.44
C ALA A 132 14.11 12.59 3.94
N ALA A 133 14.65 11.46 3.49
CA ALA A 133 14.54 11.04 2.11
C ALA A 133 13.87 9.67 2.02
N LEU A 134 13.12 9.47 0.95
CA LEU A 134 12.66 8.16 0.52
C LEU A 134 13.34 7.78 -0.78
N GLU A 135 13.52 6.48 -0.99
CA GLU A 135 14.21 5.92 -2.14
C GLU A 135 13.48 4.70 -2.68
N ILE A 136 13.51 4.57 -4.01
CA ILE A 136 13.14 3.35 -4.72
C ILE A 136 14.31 2.94 -5.64
N PRO A 137 14.43 1.67 -6.07
CA PRO A 137 15.45 1.24 -7.01
C PRO A 137 15.39 2.05 -8.30
N GLY A 138 16.53 2.56 -8.78
CA GLY A 138 16.66 3.27 -10.05
C GLY A 138 16.83 2.33 -11.25
N ASN A 139 17.02 1.03 -11.00
CA ASN A 139 17.11 -0.01 -12.03
C ASN A 139 16.64 -1.36 -11.47
N GLY A 140 16.60 -2.38 -12.34
CA GLY A 140 16.24 -3.76 -11.96
C GLY A 140 14.74 -4.00 -11.77
N VAL A 141 13.92 -2.95 -11.74
CA VAL A 141 12.46 -3.03 -11.69
C VAL A 141 11.89 -2.10 -12.77
N GLU A 142 11.14 -2.65 -13.72
CA GLU A 142 10.45 -1.81 -14.72
C GLU A 142 9.20 -1.19 -14.08
N LEU A 143 9.22 0.13 -13.93
CA LEU A 143 8.14 0.90 -13.32
C LEU A 143 7.32 1.71 -14.32
N ARG A 144 7.88 1.99 -15.51
CA ARG A 144 7.21 2.82 -16.52
C ARG A 144 5.87 2.22 -16.93
N GLY A 145 4.81 3.02 -16.80
CA GLY A 145 3.44 2.64 -17.14
C GLY A 145 2.76 1.69 -16.15
N ARG A 146 3.45 1.26 -15.08
CA ARG A 146 2.84 0.43 -14.03
C ARG A 146 1.81 1.20 -13.23
N ARG A 147 0.72 0.55 -12.90
CA ARG A 147 -0.34 1.03 -12.00
C ARG A 147 -0.01 0.59 -10.58
N VAL A 148 0.30 1.56 -9.71
CA VAL A 148 0.81 1.32 -8.36
C VAL A 148 -0.23 1.63 -7.32
N LEU A 149 -0.52 0.68 -6.41
CA LEU A 149 -1.21 0.91 -5.15
C LEU A 149 -0.17 1.23 -4.06
N LEU A 150 -0.23 2.45 -3.52
CA LEU A 150 0.71 2.92 -2.50
C LEU A 150 0.10 2.75 -1.10
N LEU A 151 0.85 2.11 -0.20
CA LEU A 151 0.39 1.78 1.15
C LEU A 151 1.33 2.30 2.23
N ASP A 152 0.73 2.88 3.27
CA ASP A 152 1.40 3.16 4.53
C ASP A 152 0.48 2.79 5.70
N ASP A 153 0.98 2.81 6.91
CA ASP A 153 0.19 2.48 8.09
C ASP A 153 -0.57 3.69 8.67
N VAL A 154 0.08 4.86 8.73
CA VAL A 154 -0.52 6.08 9.30
C VAL A 154 -0.35 7.28 8.38
N LEU A 155 -1.46 7.94 8.08
CA LEU A 155 -1.47 9.27 7.49
C LEU A 155 -1.49 10.32 8.61
N ALA A 156 -0.35 10.93 8.86
CA ALA A 156 -0.20 12.05 9.78
C ALA A 156 -0.20 13.39 8.98
N THR A 157 0.96 13.98 8.74
CA THR A 157 1.09 15.23 7.97
C THR A 157 1.08 15.04 6.44
N GLY A 158 1.09 13.79 5.95
CA GLY A 158 1.03 13.44 4.53
C GLY A 158 2.35 13.59 3.75
N GLY A 159 3.41 14.11 4.37
CA GLY A 159 4.70 14.34 3.68
C GLY A 159 5.33 13.06 3.14
N THR A 160 5.31 11.99 3.91
CA THR A 160 5.87 10.68 3.54
C THR A 160 5.13 10.08 2.34
N LEU A 161 3.79 10.05 2.39
CA LEU A 161 2.97 9.48 1.33
C LEU A 161 3.10 10.29 0.02
N ALA A 162 3.10 11.62 0.11
CA ALA A 162 3.31 12.51 -1.03
C ALA A 162 4.71 12.32 -1.65
N ALA A 163 5.76 12.22 -0.85
CA ALA A 163 7.12 11.95 -1.33
C ALA A 163 7.22 10.60 -2.03
N ALA A 164 6.62 9.55 -1.45
CA ALA A 164 6.57 8.23 -2.06
C ALA A 164 5.84 8.25 -3.41
N ALA A 165 4.70 8.91 -3.51
CA ALA A 165 3.96 9.04 -4.76
C ALA A 165 4.79 9.75 -5.85
N HIS A 166 5.52 10.81 -5.51
CA HIS A 166 6.38 11.51 -6.45
C HIS A 166 7.50 10.61 -7.01
N LEU A 167 8.07 9.70 -6.21
CA LEU A 167 9.09 8.76 -6.69
C LEU A 167 8.55 7.87 -7.83
N PHE A 168 7.32 7.38 -7.71
CA PHE A 168 6.68 6.56 -8.74
C PHE A 168 6.37 7.35 -10.01
N VAL A 169 5.88 8.58 -9.86
CA VAL A 169 5.64 9.48 -11.01
C VAL A 169 6.94 9.79 -11.73
N GLU A 170 8.03 10.08 -11.01
CA GLU A 170 9.37 10.30 -11.57
C GLU A 170 9.90 9.06 -12.30
N ALA A 171 9.63 7.87 -11.77
CA ALA A 171 9.95 6.59 -12.41
C ALA A 171 9.06 6.26 -13.63
N GLY A 172 8.07 7.10 -13.95
CA GLY A 172 7.14 6.90 -15.06
C GLY A 172 5.99 5.94 -14.76
N ALA A 173 5.76 5.60 -13.50
CA ALA A 173 4.59 4.83 -13.05
C ALA A 173 3.40 5.75 -12.77
N GLN A 174 2.23 5.16 -12.63
CA GLN A 174 1.00 5.84 -12.22
C GLN A 174 0.58 5.35 -10.83
N VAL A 175 0.49 6.24 -9.86
CA VAL A 175 -0.18 5.93 -8.58
C VAL A 175 -1.68 5.95 -8.85
N VAL A 176 -2.31 4.77 -8.81
CA VAL A 176 -3.75 4.62 -9.10
C VAL A 176 -4.61 4.76 -7.86
N ALA A 177 -4.04 4.47 -6.70
CA ALA A 177 -4.64 4.73 -5.39
C ALA A 177 -3.56 4.76 -4.32
N ALA A 178 -3.85 5.42 -3.20
CA ALA A 178 -3.12 5.25 -1.96
C ALA A 178 -4.09 4.82 -0.85
N ALA A 179 -3.59 4.05 0.11
CA ALA A 179 -4.40 3.66 1.25
C ALA A 179 -3.56 3.54 2.53
N VAL A 180 -4.19 3.85 3.66
CA VAL A 180 -3.59 3.78 5.00
C VAL A 180 -4.54 3.10 5.97
N VAL A 181 -3.98 2.54 7.04
CA VAL A 181 -4.79 1.94 8.11
C VAL A 181 -5.44 3.01 8.96
N LEU A 182 -4.67 4.03 9.34
CA LEU A 182 -5.11 5.08 10.24
C LEU A 182 -4.82 6.47 9.66
N GLU A 183 -5.78 7.38 9.74
CA GLU A 183 -5.61 8.80 9.42
C GLU A 183 -5.85 9.66 10.67
N LEU A 184 -4.90 10.55 10.96
CA LEU A 184 -5.00 11.56 12.01
C LEU A 184 -5.44 12.88 11.36
N GLU A 185 -6.77 13.11 11.28
CA GLU A 185 -7.35 14.21 10.49
C GLU A 185 -6.90 15.59 10.97
N PHE A 186 -6.69 15.75 12.29
CA PHE A 186 -6.23 17.01 12.89
C PHE A 186 -4.85 17.47 12.39
N LEU A 187 -4.05 16.56 11.78
CA LEU A 187 -2.76 16.89 11.18
C LEU A 187 -2.86 17.32 9.71
N GLY A 188 -4.04 17.23 9.10
CA GLY A 188 -4.32 17.75 7.77
C GLY A 188 -3.57 17.07 6.62
N GLY A 189 -3.05 15.85 6.83
CA GLY A 189 -2.21 15.16 5.86
C GLY A 189 -2.84 14.92 4.50
N ARG A 190 -4.16 14.75 4.46
CA ARG A 190 -4.92 14.57 3.22
C ARG A 190 -4.81 15.76 2.26
N ALA A 191 -4.58 16.97 2.76
CA ALA A 191 -4.41 18.16 1.93
C ALA A 191 -3.13 18.12 1.05
N ARG A 192 -2.18 17.22 1.34
CA ARG A 192 -0.96 17.01 0.55
C ARG A 192 -1.08 15.90 -0.50
N GLN A 193 -2.25 15.28 -0.59
CA GLN A 193 -2.52 14.23 -1.55
C GLN A 193 -2.42 14.75 -2.99
N GLY A 194 -1.91 13.92 -3.92
CA GLY A 194 -1.95 14.14 -5.37
C GLY A 194 -3.30 13.76 -6.00
N ASP A 195 -3.35 13.74 -7.32
CA ASP A 195 -4.55 13.43 -8.12
C ASP A 195 -4.84 11.91 -8.18
N TYR A 196 -4.89 11.25 -7.04
CA TYR A 196 -5.25 9.84 -6.89
C TYR A 196 -6.17 9.63 -5.68
N PRO A 197 -7.07 8.63 -5.70
CA PRO A 197 -7.90 8.29 -4.55
C PRO A 197 -7.04 7.94 -3.33
N LEU A 198 -7.45 8.44 -2.15
CA LEU A 198 -6.82 8.11 -0.87
C LEU A 198 -7.88 7.55 0.08
N THR A 199 -7.71 6.31 0.47
CA THR A 199 -8.57 5.61 1.43
C THR A 199 -7.88 5.47 2.78
N SER A 200 -8.62 5.70 3.84
CA SER A 200 -8.20 5.47 5.22
C SER A 200 -9.20 4.51 5.87
N ILE A 201 -8.74 3.39 6.43
CA ILE A 201 -9.61 2.40 7.07
C ILE A 201 -10.28 3.03 8.30
N LEU A 202 -9.49 3.67 9.16
CA LEU A 202 -10.00 4.41 10.32
C LEU A 202 -9.54 5.86 10.25
N ARG A 203 -10.46 6.81 10.49
CA ARG A 203 -10.17 8.24 10.55
C ARG A 203 -10.45 8.74 11.96
N LEU A 204 -9.51 9.46 12.53
CA LEU A 204 -9.63 10.07 13.85
C LEU A 204 -9.56 11.58 13.74
N PRO A 205 -10.58 12.30 14.27
CA PRO A 205 -10.67 13.74 14.23
C PRO A 205 -9.60 14.45 15.06
#